data_e02b92055ba6320b68c89c21c092471b
#
_entry.id   e02b92055ba6320b68c89c21c092471b
#
_cell.length_a   1.000
_cell.length_b   1.000
_cell.length_c   1.000
_cell.angle_alpha   90.00
_cell.angle_beta   90.00
_cell.angle_gamma   90.00
#
_symmetry.space_group_name_H-M   'P 1'
#
loop_
_entity.id
_entity.type
_entity.pdbx_description
1 polymer ?
#
loop_
_entity_poly.entity_id
_entity_poly.type
_entity_poly.pdbx_seq_one_letter_code
_entity_poly.pdbx_strand_id
1 'polypeptide(L)'
;MAESKVLVVYYSKTGFAKKYAEWIGESLVSDMSCDVVPYEKCKKIQFGQYDTILFGGGFHAGQINGLKWFKARINKLKATSSIRIGVFVTGAMPSDAPDVEKTMRKNFTQQEWETIRTFYLPGGLCYEKMGIGDKLMMAVFRAMLKEANVDSRMRQMVAQSFDITNKEAITPVVEWCKTR
;
A
#
# COMPACT_ATOMS: atom_id res chain seq x y z
N MET A 1 -28.08 -8.76 12.14
CA MET A 1 -26.82 -8.08 12.47
C MET A 1 -26.49 -7.16 11.29
N ALA A 2 -26.07 -5.92 11.51
CA ALA A 2 -25.71 -5.04 10.41
C ALA A 2 -24.53 -5.64 9.65
N GLU A 3 -24.61 -5.67 8.32
CA GLU A 3 -23.54 -6.14 7.44
C GLU A 3 -22.32 -5.23 7.59
N SER A 4 -21.15 -5.81 7.86
CA SER A 4 -19.91 -5.03 8.02
C SER A 4 -19.49 -4.41 6.69
N LYS A 5 -19.17 -3.11 6.70
CA LYS A 5 -18.79 -2.34 5.53
C LYS A 5 -17.30 -2.03 5.49
N VAL A 6 -16.63 -2.41 4.42
CA VAL A 6 -15.21 -2.13 4.17
C VAL A 6 -15.05 -1.10 3.04
N LEU A 7 -14.18 -0.12 3.28
CA LEU A 7 -13.73 0.80 2.23
C LEU A 7 -12.26 0.53 1.93
N VAL A 8 -11.94 0.18 0.70
CA VAL A 8 -10.57 0.06 0.19
C VAL A 8 -10.26 1.28 -0.68
N VAL A 9 -9.41 2.17 -0.19
CA VAL A 9 -8.93 3.33 -0.96
C VAL A 9 -7.52 3.05 -1.45
N TYR A 10 -7.22 3.34 -2.70
CA TYR A 10 -5.87 3.18 -3.21
C TYR A 10 -5.34 4.40 -3.95
N TYR A 11 -4.02 4.62 -3.80
CA TYR A 11 -3.21 5.53 -4.62
C TYR A 11 -2.23 4.69 -5.45
N SER A 12 -2.35 4.72 -6.78
CA SER A 12 -1.56 3.85 -7.64
C SER A 12 -1.05 4.57 -8.88
N LYS A 13 0.27 4.80 -8.96
CA LYS A 13 0.93 5.36 -10.15
C LYS A 13 1.29 4.27 -11.17
N THR A 14 1.81 3.14 -10.69
CA THR A 14 2.34 2.06 -11.54
C THR A 14 1.35 0.92 -11.74
N GLY A 15 0.27 0.87 -10.97
CA GLY A 15 -0.77 -0.15 -11.08
C GLY A 15 -0.77 -1.20 -9.98
N PHE A 16 0.33 -1.40 -9.25
CA PHE A 16 0.45 -2.48 -8.25
C PHE A 16 -0.54 -2.31 -7.10
N ALA A 17 -0.63 -1.12 -6.49
CA ALA A 17 -1.59 -0.89 -5.41
C ALA A 17 -3.05 -1.00 -5.86
N LYS A 18 -3.37 -0.60 -7.11
CA LYS A 18 -4.68 -0.82 -7.71
C LYS A 18 -4.99 -2.31 -7.83
N LYS A 19 -4.07 -3.11 -8.39
CA LYS A 19 -4.21 -4.55 -8.59
C LYS A 19 -4.53 -5.27 -7.28
N TYR A 20 -3.79 -4.94 -6.21
CA TYR A 20 -4.07 -5.50 -4.89
C TYR A 20 -5.39 -5.04 -4.29
N ALA A 21 -5.75 -3.76 -4.45
CA ALA A 21 -7.03 -3.25 -3.98
C ALA A 21 -8.22 -3.97 -4.64
N GLU A 22 -8.12 -4.24 -5.94
CA GLU A 22 -9.12 -4.99 -6.69
C GLU A 22 -9.21 -6.45 -6.20
N TRP A 23 -8.08 -7.15 -6.02
CA TRP A 23 -8.07 -8.51 -5.50
C TRP A 23 -8.64 -8.61 -4.07
N ILE A 24 -8.33 -7.65 -3.21
CA ILE A 24 -8.87 -7.58 -1.85
C ILE A 24 -10.39 -7.41 -1.91
N GLY A 25 -10.88 -6.46 -2.74
CA GLY A 25 -12.31 -6.24 -2.92
C GLY A 25 -13.05 -7.47 -3.43
N GLU A 26 -12.53 -8.12 -4.49
CA GLU A 26 -13.07 -9.37 -5.02
C GLU A 26 -13.17 -10.47 -3.95
N SER A 27 -12.17 -10.55 -3.06
CA SER A 27 -12.13 -11.57 -2.01
C SER A 27 -13.04 -11.27 -0.81
N LEU A 28 -13.48 -10.02 -0.66
CA LEU A 28 -14.34 -9.60 0.45
C LEU A 28 -15.82 -9.59 0.07
N VAL A 29 -16.14 -9.39 -1.20
CA VAL A 29 -17.52 -9.18 -1.65
C VAL A 29 -18.47 -10.35 -1.37
N SER A 30 -17.93 -11.56 -1.21
CA SER A 30 -18.73 -12.74 -0.84
C SER A 30 -19.22 -12.74 0.60
N ASP A 31 -18.54 -12.03 1.49
CA ASP A 31 -18.75 -12.10 2.95
C ASP A 31 -19.21 -10.78 3.57
N MET A 32 -18.97 -9.66 2.88
CA MET A 32 -19.28 -8.33 3.39
C MET A 32 -19.38 -7.28 2.27
N SER A 33 -20.02 -6.15 2.58
CA SER A 33 -20.06 -5.02 1.64
C SER A 33 -18.67 -4.37 1.55
N CYS A 34 -18.13 -4.26 0.32
CA CYS A 34 -16.80 -3.71 0.08
C CYS A 34 -16.81 -2.74 -1.11
N ASP A 35 -16.42 -1.50 -0.85
CA ASP A 35 -16.21 -0.48 -1.86
C ASP A 35 -14.71 -0.31 -2.15
N VAL A 36 -14.31 -0.43 -3.42
CA VAL A 36 -12.92 -0.22 -3.87
C VAL A 36 -12.84 1.05 -4.70
N VAL A 37 -12.10 2.06 -4.22
CA VAL A 37 -12.16 3.41 -4.79
C VAL A 37 -10.76 4.02 -4.92
N PRO A 38 -10.39 4.57 -6.10
CA PRO A 38 -9.18 5.37 -6.22
C PRO A 38 -9.30 6.67 -5.40
N TYR A 39 -8.19 7.12 -4.80
CA TYR A 39 -8.21 8.25 -3.87
C TYR A 39 -8.77 9.54 -4.48
N GLU A 40 -8.60 9.73 -5.78
CA GLU A 40 -9.11 10.90 -6.51
C GLU A 40 -10.65 11.00 -6.47
N LYS A 41 -11.33 9.85 -6.40
CA LYS A 41 -12.79 9.75 -6.35
C LYS A 41 -13.36 9.82 -4.92
N CYS A 42 -12.50 9.83 -3.89
CA CYS A 42 -12.93 9.82 -2.49
C CYS A 42 -13.47 11.15 -1.95
N LYS A 43 -13.51 12.22 -2.74
CA LYS A 43 -13.96 13.56 -2.25
C LYS A 43 -15.36 13.55 -1.66
N LYS A 44 -16.29 12.76 -2.22
CA LYS A 44 -17.69 12.67 -1.81
C LYS A 44 -18.00 11.50 -0.86
N ILE A 45 -17.01 10.64 -0.57
CA ILE A 45 -17.23 9.46 0.27
C ILE A 45 -17.25 9.90 1.74
N GLN A 46 -18.29 9.47 2.44
CA GLN A 46 -18.40 9.62 3.88
C GLN A 46 -17.72 8.43 4.56
N PHE A 47 -16.48 8.60 5.00
CA PHE A 47 -15.67 7.54 5.63
C PHE A 47 -16.31 6.98 6.90
N GLY A 48 -17.08 7.79 7.61
CA GLY A 48 -17.76 7.39 8.86
C GLY A 48 -18.87 6.34 8.70
N GLN A 49 -19.26 5.97 7.49
CA GLN A 49 -20.25 4.90 7.24
C GLN A 49 -19.63 3.49 7.12
N TYR A 50 -18.29 3.38 7.24
CA TYR A 50 -17.56 2.12 7.13
C TYR A 50 -17.03 1.68 8.51
N ASP A 51 -17.01 0.38 8.75
CA ASP A 51 -16.46 -0.21 9.96
C ASP A 51 -14.93 -0.43 9.83
N THR A 52 -14.48 -0.66 8.61
CA THR A 52 -13.06 -0.85 8.28
C THR A 52 -12.67 -0.01 7.08
N ILE A 53 -11.57 0.72 7.19
CA ILE A 53 -10.99 1.48 6.10
C ILE A 53 -9.57 0.99 5.86
N LEU A 54 -9.32 0.51 4.65
CA LEU A 54 -8.02 0.07 4.18
C LEU A 54 -7.49 1.04 3.13
N PHE A 55 -6.27 1.52 3.32
CA PHE A 55 -5.57 2.35 2.33
C PHE A 55 -4.43 1.58 1.68
N GLY A 56 -4.29 1.67 0.37
CA GLY A 56 -3.22 1.07 -0.40
C GLY A 56 -2.37 2.10 -1.12
N GLY A 57 -1.04 2.03 -0.95
CA GLY A 57 -0.10 2.90 -1.65
C GLY A 57 1.21 2.21 -1.99
N GLY A 58 1.91 2.70 -3.01
CA GLY A 58 3.24 2.20 -3.36
C GLY A 58 4.34 2.97 -2.63
N PHE A 59 5.46 2.32 -2.34
CA PHE A 59 6.67 3.01 -1.91
C PHE A 59 7.27 3.84 -3.04
N HIS A 60 7.67 5.05 -2.68
CA HIS A 60 8.45 5.94 -3.53
C HIS A 60 9.49 6.67 -2.67
N ALA A 61 10.78 6.41 -2.92
CA ALA A 61 11.88 6.96 -2.12
C ALA A 61 11.69 6.77 -0.60
N GLY A 62 11.23 5.60 -0.17
CA GLY A 62 10.98 5.28 1.24
C GLY A 62 9.70 5.86 1.83
N GLN A 63 8.93 6.62 1.06
CA GLN A 63 7.64 7.16 1.47
C GLN A 63 6.47 6.40 0.82
N ILE A 64 5.35 6.34 1.51
CA ILE A 64 4.13 5.71 1.00
C ILE A 64 3.29 6.77 0.27
N ASN A 65 3.15 6.60 -1.03
CA ASN A 65 2.37 7.52 -1.87
C ASN A 65 0.92 7.64 -1.38
N GLY A 66 0.45 8.88 -1.23
CA GLY A 66 -0.92 9.17 -0.82
C GLY A 66 -1.18 9.06 0.69
N LEU A 67 -0.27 8.50 1.49
CA LEU A 67 -0.47 8.29 2.93
C LEU A 67 -0.75 9.61 3.69
N LYS A 68 -0.06 10.69 3.36
CA LYS A 68 -0.28 12.00 4.01
C LYS A 68 -1.72 12.48 3.84
N TRP A 69 -2.26 12.34 2.63
CA TRP A 69 -3.66 12.66 2.34
C TRP A 69 -4.61 11.77 3.15
N PHE A 70 -4.34 10.46 3.18
CA PHE A 70 -5.16 9.51 3.92
C PHE A 70 -5.18 9.80 5.41
N LYS A 71 -4.02 10.05 6.02
CA LYS A 71 -3.89 10.42 7.44
C LYS A 71 -4.71 11.68 7.78
N ALA A 72 -4.66 12.70 6.94
CA ALA A 72 -5.46 13.91 7.14
C ALA A 72 -6.99 13.63 7.11
N ARG A 73 -7.43 12.62 6.38
CA ARG A 73 -8.82 12.17 6.33
C ARG A 73 -9.22 11.41 7.61
N ILE A 74 -8.43 10.40 7.98
CA ILE A 74 -8.79 9.54 9.13
C ILE A 74 -8.63 10.23 10.48
N ASN A 75 -7.73 11.20 10.62
CA ASN A 75 -7.57 11.94 11.86
C ASN A 75 -8.83 12.71 12.29
N LYS A 76 -9.64 13.13 11.30
CA LYS A 76 -10.95 13.75 11.55
C LYS A 76 -12.00 12.75 12.07
N LEU A 77 -11.80 11.45 11.82
CA LEU A 77 -12.75 10.38 12.20
C LEU A 77 -12.41 9.76 13.55
N LYS A 78 -11.11 9.66 13.89
CA LYS A 78 -10.63 9.02 15.14
C LYS A 78 -11.22 9.62 16.42
N ALA A 79 -11.67 10.85 16.38
CA ALA A 79 -12.30 11.51 17.53
C ALA A 79 -13.73 11.02 17.82
N THR A 80 -14.38 10.27 16.90
CA THR A 80 -15.83 10.01 16.96
C THR A 80 -16.24 8.56 16.69
N SER A 81 -15.33 7.66 16.26
CA SER A 81 -15.75 6.33 15.81
C SER A 81 -14.75 5.21 16.08
N SER A 82 -15.27 4.00 16.30
CA SER A 82 -14.53 2.73 16.45
C SER A 82 -14.06 2.15 15.11
N ILE A 83 -13.81 2.97 14.08
CA ILE A 83 -13.41 2.52 12.74
C ILE A 83 -12.03 1.89 12.80
N ARG A 84 -11.91 0.69 12.28
CA ARG A 84 -10.64 -0.01 12.12
C ARG A 84 -9.88 0.52 10.90
N ILE A 85 -8.60 0.83 11.10
CA ILE A 85 -7.76 1.41 10.04
C ILE A 85 -6.63 0.45 9.69
N GLY A 86 -6.50 0.14 8.40
CA GLY A 86 -5.39 -0.63 7.84
C GLY A 86 -4.69 0.14 6.72
N VAL A 87 -3.40 -0.19 6.52
CA VAL A 87 -2.60 0.32 5.39
C VAL A 87 -1.84 -0.83 4.77
N PHE A 88 -2.03 -1.08 3.48
CA PHE A 88 -1.15 -1.96 2.73
C PHE A 88 -0.22 -1.16 1.82
N VAL A 89 1.02 -1.62 1.73
CA VAL A 89 2.08 -0.93 0.99
C VAL A 89 2.66 -1.87 -0.05
N THR A 90 2.79 -1.41 -1.28
CA THR A 90 3.43 -2.18 -2.34
C THR A 90 4.83 -1.65 -2.62
N GLY A 91 5.78 -2.54 -2.86
CA GLY A 91 7.16 -2.17 -3.16
C GLY A 91 7.88 -3.20 -4.01
N ALA A 92 9.09 -2.88 -4.42
CA ALA A 92 9.92 -3.73 -5.28
C ALA A 92 10.74 -4.77 -4.51
N MET A 93 10.78 -4.68 -3.17
CA MET A 93 11.50 -5.64 -2.33
C MET A 93 10.66 -6.91 -2.10
N PRO A 94 11.29 -8.07 -1.91
CA PRO A 94 10.61 -9.23 -1.36
C PRO A 94 10.01 -8.94 0.03
N SER A 95 8.93 -9.62 0.39
CA SER A 95 8.21 -9.37 1.66
C SER A 95 9.02 -9.74 2.92
N ASP A 96 9.98 -10.63 2.77
CA ASP A 96 10.89 -11.09 3.82
C ASP A 96 12.17 -10.24 3.95
N ALA A 97 12.33 -9.20 3.14
CA ALA A 97 13.49 -8.31 3.21
C ALA A 97 13.50 -7.54 4.55
N PRO A 98 14.63 -7.55 5.29
CA PRO A 98 14.70 -7.03 6.66
C PRO A 98 14.42 -5.52 6.78
N ASP A 99 14.64 -4.76 5.71
CA ASP A 99 14.43 -3.32 5.70
C ASP A 99 12.99 -2.89 5.40
N VAL A 100 12.10 -3.82 5.05
CA VAL A 100 10.70 -3.51 4.69
C VAL A 100 9.98 -2.89 5.87
N GLU A 101 9.95 -3.56 7.01
CA GLU A 101 9.26 -3.08 8.21
C GLU A 101 9.86 -1.75 8.70
N LYS A 102 11.18 -1.63 8.76
CA LYS A 102 11.88 -0.41 9.14
C LYS A 102 11.51 0.76 8.23
N THR A 103 11.42 0.51 6.92
CA THR A 103 11.03 1.55 5.94
C THR A 103 9.56 1.92 6.06
N MET A 104 8.68 0.95 6.30
CA MET A 104 7.27 1.22 6.56
C MET A 104 7.10 2.07 7.81
N ARG A 105 7.73 1.67 8.93
CA ARG A 105 7.63 2.35 10.22
C ARG A 105 7.99 3.83 10.17
N LYS A 106 8.97 4.24 9.36
CA LYS A 106 9.36 5.65 9.17
C LYS A 106 8.24 6.55 8.66
N ASN A 107 7.19 5.97 8.10
CA ASN A 107 6.04 6.71 7.57
C ASN A 107 4.95 6.96 8.63
N PHE A 108 5.11 6.45 9.85
CA PHE A 108 4.12 6.54 10.92
C PHE A 108 4.75 7.12 12.19
N THR A 109 3.95 7.84 12.99
CA THR A 109 4.29 8.14 14.38
C THR A 109 4.19 6.86 15.21
N GLN A 110 4.73 6.88 16.43
CA GLN A 110 4.64 5.72 17.34
C GLN A 110 3.16 5.32 17.58
N GLN A 111 2.32 6.29 17.87
CA GLN A 111 0.88 6.08 18.11
C GLN A 111 0.16 5.53 16.87
N GLU A 112 0.48 6.04 15.68
CA GLU A 112 -0.10 5.54 14.43
C GLU A 112 0.33 4.10 14.15
N TRP A 113 1.60 3.77 14.40
CA TRP A 113 2.13 2.41 14.21
C TRP A 113 1.46 1.39 15.11
N GLU A 114 1.10 1.76 16.33
CA GLU A 114 0.39 0.91 17.30
C GLU A 114 -1.10 0.73 16.98
N THR A 115 -1.71 1.72 16.33
CA THR A 115 -3.17 1.75 16.10
C THR A 115 -3.60 1.40 14.68
N ILE A 116 -2.71 1.56 13.69
CA ILE A 116 -2.98 1.26 12.28
C ILE A 116 -2.39 -0.11 11.95
N ARG A 117 -3.20 -1.03 11.46
CA ARG A 117 -2.69 -2.31 10.97
C ARG A 117 -1.98 -2.12 9.64
N THR A 118 -0.72 -2.53 9.56
CA THR A 118 0.10 -2.38 8.36
C THR A 118 0.39 -3.73 7.70
N PHE A 119 0.42 -3.72 6.36
CA PHE A 119 0.73 -4.90 5.55
C PHE A 119 1.70 -4.50 4.44
N TYR A 120 2.66 -5.35 4.14
CA TYR A 120 3.49 -5.21 2.95
C TYR A 120 3.11 -6.26 1.91
N LEU A 121 2.93 -5.82 0.67
CA LEU A 121 2.56 -6.68 -0.45
C LEU A 121 3.61 -6.51 -1.56
N PRO A 122 4.25 -7.58 -2.04
CA PRO A 122 5.28 -7.48 -3.07
C PRO A 122 4.67 -6.92 -4.37
N GLY A 123 5.34 -5.97 -4.99
CA GLY A 123 4.84 -5.28 -6.19
C GLY A 123 5.79 -5.42 -7.37
N GLY A 124 6.67 -4.44 -7.55
CA GLY A 124 7.62 -4.45 -8.65
C GLY A 124 8.08 -3.06 -9.08
N LEU A 125 8.69 -3.01 -10.25
CA LEU A 125 9.07 -1.80 -10.94
C LEU A 125 8.37 -1.75 -12.31
N CYS A 126 7.92 -0.57 -12.71
CA CYS A 126 7.27 -0.35 -14.00
C CYS A 126 7.83 0.94 -14.61
N TYR A 127 8.94 0.83 -15.34
CA TYR A 127 9.63 1.97 -15.95
C TYR A 127 8.78 2.69 -16.99
N GLU A 128 7.87 1.97 -17.65
CA GLU A 128 6.96 2.52 -18.66
C GLU A 128 6.00 3.55 -18.06
N LYS A 129 5.63 3.37 -16.80
CA LYS A 129 4.72 4.26 -16.06
C LYS A 129 5.44 5.26 -15.16
N MET A 130 6.78 5.25 -15.12
CA MET A 130 7.56 6.22 -14.36
C MET A 130 7.64 7.56 -15.08
N GLY A 131 7.49 8.64 -14.33
CA GLY A 131 7.78 9.99 -14.80
C GLY A 131 9.29 10.21 -15.03
N ILE A 132 9.64 11.31 -15.69
CA ILE A 132 11.04 11.64 -16.00
C ILE A 132 11.88 11.74 -14.72
N GLY A 133 11.34 12.37 -13.65
CA GLY A 133 12.02 12.49 -12.36
C GLY A 133 12.29 11.13 -11.70
N ASP A 134 11.30 10.22 -11.76
CA ASP A 134 11.43 8.87 -11.21
C ASP A 134 12.50 8.06 -11.97
N LYS A 135 12.53 8.18 -13.30
CA LYS A 135 13.54 7.53 -14.15
C LYS A 135 14.96 8.04 -13.85
N LEU A 136 15.10 9.35 -13.65
CA LEU A 136 16.37 9.95 -13.26
C LEU A 136 16.83 9.46 -11.89
N MET A 137 15.93 9.45 -10.90
CA MET A 137 16.21 8.91 -9.56
C MET A 137 16.64 7.44 -9.63
N MET A 138 15.96 6.61 -10.43
CA MET A 138 16.35 5.21 -10.63
C MET A 138 17.70 5.07 -11.33
N ALA A 139 18.07 6.00 -12.25
CA ALA A 139 19.38 6.01 -12.87
C ALA A 139 20.49 6.29 -11.85
N VAL A 140 20.30 7.27 -10.97
CA VAL A 140 21.22 7.58 -9.86
C VAL A 140 21.32 6.36 -8.91
N PHE A 141 20.19 5.78 -8.51
CA PHE A 141 20.17 4.61 -7.64
C PHE A 141 20.95 3.42 -8.25
N ARG A 142 20.77 3.15 -9.53
CA ARG A 142 21.55 2.10 -10.23
C ARG A 142 23.06 2.40 -10.27
N ALA A 143 23.45 3.67 -10.43
CA ALA A 143 24.85 4.06 -10.38
C ALA A 143 25.44 3.79 -8.98
N MET A 144 24.75 4.18 -7.92
CA MET A 144 25.16 3.91 -6.53
C MET A 144 25.30 2.42 -6.24
N LEU A 145 24.40 1.56 -6.74
CA LEU A 145 24.48 0.11 -6.57
C LEU A 145 25.68 -0.52 -7.31
N LYS A 146 26.18 0.11 -8.38
CA LYS A 146 27.41 -0.33 -9.05
C LYS A 146 28.66 -0.09 -8.20
N GLU A 147 28.70 1.03 -7.47
CA GLU A 147 29.83 1.41 -6.63
C GLU A 147 29.82 0.64 -5.29
N ALA A 148 28.63 0.31 -4.76
CA ALA A 148 28.45 -0.27 -3.44
C ALA A 148 28.71 -1.79 -3.34
N ASN A 149 29.32 -2.44 -4.34
CA ASN A 149 29.59 -3.88 -4.38
C ASN A 149 28.40 -4.79 -4.03
N VAL A 150 27.20 -4.36 -4.39
CA VAL A 150 25.92 -5.05 -4.14
C VAL A 150 25.81 -6.27 -5.06
N ASP A 151 25.06 -7.29 -4.61
CA ASP A 151 24.78 -8.52 -5.37
C ASP A 151 24.35 -8.21 -6.81
N SER A 152 24.92 -8.94 -7.76
CA SER A 152 24.61 -8.84 -9.18
C SER A 152 23.13 -9.06 -9.49
N ARG A 153 22.44 -9.91 -8.73
CA ARG A 153 20.99 -10.18 -8.87
C ARG A 153 20.17 -8.91 -8.59
N MET A 154 20.48 -8.20 -7.50
CA MET A 154 19.79 -6.96 -7.17
C MET A 154 20.01 -5.89 -8.24
N ARG A 155 21.23 -5.77 -8.76
CA ARG A 155 21.55 -4.84 -9.86
C ARG A 155 20.77 -5.14 -11.13
N GLN A 156 20.63 -6.41 -11.49
CA GLN A 156 19.84 -6.84 -12.64
C GLN A 156 18.33 -6.59 -12.42
N MET A 157 17.82 -6.89 -11.24
CA MET A 157 16.42 -6.71 -10.89
C MET A 157 15.97 -5.25 -11.02
N VAL A 158 16.78 -4.29 -10.55
CA VAL A 158 16.44 -2.85 -10.64
C VAL A 158 16.76 -2.22 -12.00
N ALA A 159 17.32 -2.98 -12.94
CA ALA A 159 17.65 -2.47 -14.28
C ALA A 159 16.47 -2.45 -15.26
N GLN A 160 15.43 -3.19 -15.01
CA GLN A 160 14.27 -3.37 -15.90
C GLN A 160 12.96 -3.42 -15.12
N SER A 161 11.83 -3.31 -15.83
CA SER A 161 10.52 -3.54 -15.26
C SER A 161 10.34 -4.99 -14.85
N PHE A 162 9.70 -5.22 -13.71
CA PHE A 162 9.30 -6.54 -13.24
C PHE A 162 8.04 -6.46 -12.37
N ASP A 163 7.31 -7.56 -12.30
CA ASP A 163 6.10 -7.74 -11.49
C ASP A 163 6.27 -9.01 -10.65
N ILE A 164 6.29 -8.86 -9.32
CA ILE A 164 6.32 -9.96 -8.34
C ILE A 164 5.06 -9.97 -7.49
N THR A 165 3.96 -9.37 -8.00
CA THR A 165 2.68 -9.44 -7.30
C THR A 165 2.21 -10.89 -7.15
N ASN A 166 1.70 -11.20 -5.96
CA ASN A 166 1.13 -12.52 -5.66
C ASN A 166 -0.24 -12.35 -5.03
N LYS A 167 -1.27 -12.98 -5.62
CA LYS A 167 -2.64 -12.90 -5.10
C LYS A 167 -2.76 -13.51 -3.70
N GLU A 168 -2.00 -14.56 -3.39
CA GLU A 168 -2.00 -15.16 -2.05
C GLU A 168 -1.51 -14.21 -0.95
N ALA A 169 -0.68 -13.22 -1.29
CA ALA A 169 -0.18 -12.24 -0.34
C ALA A 169 -1.28 -11.39 0.32
N ILE A 170 -2.50 -11.33 -0.28
CA ILE A 170 -3.62 -10.62 0.33
C ILE A 170 -4.28 -11.37 1.47
N THR A 171 -4.02 -12.66 1.67
CA THR A 171 -4.70 -13.49 2.67
C THR A 171 -4.71 -12.84 4.06
N PRO A 172 -3.58 -12.37 4.62
CA PRO A 172 -3.60 -11.72 5.94
C PRO A 172 -4.43 -10.42 5.98
N VAL A 173 -4.51 -9.71 4.85
CA VAL A 173 -5.32 -8.48 4.74
C VAL A 173 -6.79 -8.81 4.76
N VAL A 174 -7.20 -9.80 3.97
CA VAL A 174 -8.59 -10.27 3.87
C VAL A 174 -9.07 -10.83 5.20
N GLU A 175 -8.27 -11.68 5.84
CA GLU A 175 -8.57 -12.22 7.16
C GLU A 175 -8.74 -11.11 8.20
N TRP A 176 -7.83 -10.14 8.22
CA TRP A 176 -7.95 -9.00 9.12
C TRP A 176 -9.22 -8.19 8.85
N CYS A 177 -9.63 -7.98 7.61
CA CYS A 177 -10.88 -7.30 7.32
C CYS A 177 -12.11 -8.06 7.83
N LYS A 178 -12.09 -9.41 7.81
CA LYS A 178 -13.20 -10.28 8.25
C LYS A 178 -13.29 -10.42 9.78
N THR A 179 -12.20 -10.27 10.50
CA THR A 179 -12.24 -10.28 11.98
C THR A 179 -12.86 -8.99 12.51
N ARG A 180 -13.69 -9.09 13.59
CA ARG A 180 -14.29 -7.94 14.26
C ARG A 180 -13.44 -7.49 15.44
#